data_c6520a1a8b7beb0aa94fe7f26e84725a
#
_entry.id   c6520a1a8b7beb0aa94fe7f26e84725a
#
_cell.length_a   1.000
_cell.length_b   1.000
_cell.length_c   1.000
_cell.angle_alpha   90.00
_cell.angle_beta   90.00
_cell.angle_gamma   90.00
#
_symmetry.space_group_name_H-M   'P 1'
#
loop_
_entity.id
_entity.type
_entity.pdbx_description
1 polymer ?
#
loop_
_entity_poly.entity_id
_entity_poly.type
_entity_poly.pdbx_seq_one_letter_code
_entity_poly.pdbx_strand_id
1 'polypeptide(L)'
;TVNAEQAQKLFDLAKEKKLLITEAIWTRYMPSRKMINDIIESGVIGEVTAVTANLSYTVSHVERIRKPELAGGALLDVGVYPINFASMVLGDKVKDVKATAIFQNGVDILDSIAMVFEGDRMATLQCGAREISDRMGSIFGTRGYMQVQNINNPEKITVFDTEHKEVASYAVSYTHLRAHETDSYL
;
A
#
# COMPACT_ATOMS: atom_id res chain seq x y z
N THR A 1 -11.92 -6.34 -9.28
CA THR A 1 -12.19 -5.46 -10.45
C THR A 1 -10.88 -4.97 -11.05
N VAL A 2 -10.87 -4.73 -12.36
CA VAL A 2 -9.65 -4.29 -13.07
C VAL A 2 -9.68 -2.80 -13.43
N ASN A 3 -10.81 -2.14 -13.22
CA ASN A 3 -10.95 -0.71 -13.47
C ASN A 3 -12.06 -0.08 -12.61
N ALA A 4 -12.08 1.25 -12.58
CA ALA A 4 -13.02 2.03 -11.77
C ALA A 4 -14.49 1.81 -12.19
N GLU A 5 -14.78 1.63 -13.49
CA GLU A 5 -16.14 1.40 -13.99
C GLU A 5 -16.75 0.10 -13.44
N GLN A 6 -15.94 -0.98 -13.44
CA GLN A 6 -16.38 -2.26 -12.86
C GLN A 6 -16.60 -2.13 -11.34
N ALA A 7 -15.70 -1.42 -10.65
CA ALA A 7 -15.84 -1.18 -9.22
C ALA A 7 -17.13 -0.39 -8.92
N GLN A 8 -17.40 0.68 -9.67
CA GLN A 8 -18.61 1.50 -9.50
C GLN A 8 -19.90 0.68 -9.68
N LYS A 9 -19.96 -0.16 -10.73
CA LYS A 9 -21.12 -1.05 -10.97
C LYS A 9 -21.37 -1.99 -9.80
N LEU A 10 -20.31 -2.53 -9.19
CA LEU A 10 -20.45 -3.41 -8.03
C LEU A 10 -20.91 -2.65 -6.78
N PHE A 11 -20.38 -1.45 -6.53
CA PHE A 11 -20.82 -0.61 -5.41
C PHE A 11 -22.28 -0.17 -5.58
N ASP A 12 -22.70 0.21 -6.79
CA ASP A 12 -24.09 0.59 -7.07
C ASP A 12 -25.05 -0.59 -6.83
N LEU A 13 -24.68 -1.79 -7.31
CA LEU A 13 -25.46 -3.00 -7.09
C LEU A 13 -25.53 -3.37 -5.60
N ALA A 14 -24.41 -3.28 -4.88
CA ALA A 14 -24.38 -3.55 -3.45
C ALA A 14 -25.28 -2.59 -2.67
N LYS A 15 -25.27 -1.31 -3.04
CA LYS A 15 -26.16 -0.29 -2.46
C LYS A 15 -27.64 -0.60 -2.75
N GLU A 16 -27.98 -0.94 -3.99
CA GLU A 16 -29.34 -1.34 -4.39
C GLU A 16 -29.82 -2.56 -3.56
N LYS A 17 -28.97 -3.56 -3.44
CA LYS A 17 -29.30 -4.81 -2.72
C LYS A 17 -29.11 -4.71 -1.22
N LYS A 18 -28.67 -3.56 -0.68
CA LYS A 18 -28.33 -3.37 0.75
C LYS A 18 -27.31 -4.39 1.27
N LEU A 19 -26.31 -4.72 0.46
CA LEU A 19 -25.24 -5.65 0.78
C LEU A 19 -23.97 -4.88 1.16
N LEU A 20 -23.20 -5.43 2.10
CA LEU A 20 -21.86 -4.95 2.38
C LEU A 20 -20.91 -5.40 1.26
N ILE A 21 -20.17 -4.47 0.69
CA ILE A 21 -19.06 -4.73 -0.20
C ILE A 21 -17.84 -3.93 0.28
N THR A 22 -16.68 -4.55 0.27
CA THR A 22 -15.42 -3.91 0.63
C THR A 22 -14.28 -4.49 -0.20
N GLU A 23 -13.22 -3.69 -0.38
CA GLU A 23 -11.98 -4.17 -0.98
C GLU A 23 -11.17 -4.96 0.05
N ALA A 24 -10.69 -6.15 -0.34
CA ALA A 24 -9.94 -7.05 0.52
C ALA A 24 -8.46 -6.64 0.67
N ILE A 25 -8.17 -5.34 0.80
CA ILE A 25 -6.85 -4.83 1.15
C ILE A 25 -6.63 -4.98 2.65
N TRP A 26 -6.25 -6.17 3.06
CA TRP A 26 -6.15 -6.60 4.45
C TRP A 26 -5.20 -5.73 5.31
N THR A 27 -4.20 -5.09 4.69
CA THR A 27 -3.29 -4.17 5.37
C THR A 27 -3.99 -2.96 6.00
N ARG A 28 -5.18 -2.59 5.52
CA ARG A 28 -6.00 -1.53 6.14
C ARG A 28 -6.56 -1.90 7.50
N TYR A 29 -6.71 -3.18 7.77
CA TYR A 29 -7.33 -3.71 8.99
C TYR A 29 -6.31 -4.22 10.02
N MET A 30 -5.01 -4.11 9.71
CA MET A 30 -3.96 -4.56 10.60
C MET A 30 -3.73 -3.61 11.78
N PRO A 31 -3.28 -4.11 12.93
CA PRO A 31 -2.89 -3.30 14.08
C PRO A 31 -1.85 -2.22 13.74
N SER A 32 -0.94 -2.51 12.81
CA SER A 32 0.05 -1.55 12.30
C SER A 32 -0.57 -0.27 11.75
N ARG A 33 -1.79 -0.33 11.20
CA ARG A 33 -2.50 0.86 10.72
C ARG A 33 -2.79 1.83 11.84
N LYS A 34 -3.32 1.33 12.96
CA LYS A 34 -3.57 2.16 14.14
C LYS A 34 -2.25 2.71 14.71
N MET A 35 -1.22 1.88 14.80
CA MET A 35 0.09 2.31 15.33
C MET A 35 0.68 3.44 14.49
N ILE A 36 0.63 3.35 13.15
CA ILE A 36 1.10 4.42 12.24
C ILE A 36 0.31 5.71 12.49
N ASN A 37 -1.02 5.62 12.60
CA ASN A 37 -1.86 6.78 12.88
C ASN A 37 -1.53 7.42 14.23
N ASP A 38 -1.43 6.62 15.29
CA ASP A 38 -1.08 7.12 16.65
C ASP A 38 0.29 7.84 16.64
N ILE A 39 1.27 7.35 15.89
CA ILE A 39 2.58 7.98 15.75
C ILE A 39 2.47 9.31 15.00
N ILE A 40 1.70 9.38 13.91
CA ILE A 40 1.47 10.62 13.15
C ILE A 40 0.74 11.64 14.04
N GLU A 41 -0.34 11.23 14.71
CA GLU A 41 -1.15 12.08 15.58
C GLU A 41 -0.38 12.59 16.81
N SER A 42 0.60 11.83 17.30
CA SER A 42 1.48 12.29 18.38
C SER A 42 2.33 13.51 17.98
N GLY A 43 2.47 13.74 16.67
CA GLY A 43 3.26 14.83 16.10
C GLY A 43 4.77 14.65 16.26
N VAL A 44 5.26 13.46 16.63
CA VAL A 44 6.71 13.20 16.84
C VAL A 44 7.52 13.45 15.57
N ILE A 45 6.98 13.14 14.38
CA ILE A 45 7.62 13.41 13.09
C ILE A 45 7.21 14.77 12.47
N GLY A 46 6.34 15.53 13.15
CA GLY A 46 5.79 16.79 12.62
C GLY A 46 4.72 16.57 11.55
N GLU A 47 4.56 17.53 10.66
CA GLU A 47 3.61 17.47 9.56
C GLU A 47 4.13 16.49 8.48
N VAL A 48 3.29 15.55 8.05
CA VAL A 48 3.65 14.59 7.00
C VAL A 48 3.61 15.26 5.63
N THR A 49 4.70 15.20 4.89
CA THR A 49 4.87 15.83 3.57
C THR A 49 5.04 14.82 2.44
N ALA A 50 5.68 13.68 2.70
CA ALA A 50 5.94 12.70 1.68
C ALA A 50 5.90 11.26 2.19
N VAL A 51 5.67 10.33 1.25
CA VAL A 51 5.70 8.88 1.47
C VAL A 51 6.50 8.22 0.37
N THR A 52 7.36 7.26 0.73
CA THR A 52 7.90 6.29 -0.24
C THR A 52 7.49 4.89 0.16
N ALA A 53 7.19 4.03 -0.81
CA ALA A 53 6.91 2.64 -0.53
C ALA A 53 7.24 1.76 -1.75
N ASN A 54 7.64 0.53 -1.47
CA ASN A 54 7.87 -0.44 -2.52
C ASN A 54 7.39 -1.84 -2.12
N LEU A 55 7.00 -2.64 -3.11
CA LEU A 55 6.71 -4.05 -2.94
C LEU A 55 7.02 -4.82 -4.21
N SER A 56 7.95 -5.76 -4.14
CA SER A 56 8.26 -6.65 -5.25
C SER A 56 8.47 -8.08 -4.77
N TYR A 57 7.97 -9.01 -5.57
CA TYR A 57 8.14 -10.46 -5.38
C TYR A 57 8.46 -11.14 -6.70
N THR A 58 9.25 -12.21 -6.69
CA THR A 58 9.52 -13.04 -7.85
C THR A 58 8.33 -13.95 -8.20
N VAL A 59 7.23 -13.34 -8.64
CA VAL A 59 5.95 -14.02 -8.95
C VAL A 59 5.63 -14.06 -10.44
N SER A 60 6.55 -13.61 -11.30
CA SER A 60 6.39 -13.62 -12.76
C SER A 60 6.22 -15.02 -13.37
N HIS A 61 6.50 -16.10 -12.61
CA HIS A 61 6.26 -17.49 -13.00
C HIS A 61 4.79 -17.91 -12.82
N VAL A 62 4.00 -17.17 -12.06
CA VAL A 62 2.57 -17.47 -11.80
C VAL A 62 1.76 -17.16 -13.05
N GLU A 63 0.97 -18.13 -13.52
CA GLU A 63 0.22 -18.02 -14.77
C GLU A 63 -0.70 -16.78 -14.81
N ARG A 64 -1.45 -16.55 -13.74
CA ARG A 64 -2.37 -15.41 -13.62
C ARG A 64 -1.66 -14.06 -13.84
N ILE A 65 -0.45 -13.90 -13.29
CA ILE A 65 0.32 -12.64 -13.37
C ILE A 65 0.86 -12.39 -14.78
N ARG A 66 1.09 -13.46 -15.56
CA ARG A 66 1.65 -13.38 -16.91
C ARG A 66 0.63 -13.14 -18.02
N LYS A 67 -0.66 -13.24 -17.71
CA LYS A 67 -1.73 -13.24 -18.72
C LYS A 67 -2.59 -11.98 -18.62
N PRO A 68 -2.61 -11.12 -19.68
CA PRO A 68 -3.45 -9.93 -19.71
C PRO A 68 -4.94 -10.25 -19.53
N GLU A 69 -5.42 -11.36 -20.13
CA GLU A 69 -6.80 -11.81 -20.04
C GLU A 69 -7.24 -12.23 -18.62
N LEU A 70 -6.28 -12.47 -17.71
CA LEU A 70 -6.52 -12.76 -16.30
C LEU A 70 -6.28 -11.53 -15.40
N ALA A 71 -6.24 -10.34 -15.98
CA ALA A 71 -5.86 -9.11 -15.28
C ALA A 71 -4.49 -9.22 -14.60
N GLY A 72 -3.51 -9.82 -15.31
CA GLY A 72 -2.14 -9.99 -14.84
C GLY A 72 -1.41 -8.65 -14.75
N GLY A 73 -0.18 -8.71 -14.30
CA GLY A 73 0.71 -7.58 -14.13
C GLY A 73 1.08 -7.33 -12.67
N ALA A 74 2.16 -6.58 -12.48
CA ALA A 74 2.68 -6.22 -11.16
C ALA A 74 1.77 -5.21 -10.46
N LEU A 75 1.24 -4.24 -11.19
CA LEU A 75 0.41 -3.17 -10.62
C LEU A 75 -0.82 -3.71 -9.90
N LEU A 76 -1.58 -4.60 -10.56
CA LEU A 76 -2.84 -5.14 -10.02
C LEU A 76 -2.63 -6.23 -8.96
N ASP A 77 -1.46 -6.84 -8.88
CA ASP A 77 -1.16 -7.89 -7.89
C ASP A 77 -0.43 -7.34 -6.67
N VAL A 78 0.70 -6.71 -6.86
CA VAL A 78 1.55 -6.20 -5.77
C VAL A 78 1.55 -4.67 -5.65
N GLY A 79 1.31 -3.94 -6.74
CA GLY A 79 1.32 -2.46 -6.77
C GLY A 79 0.18 -1.83 -5.99
N VAL A 80 -0.92 -2.55 -5.80
CA VAL A 80 -2.04 -2.12 -4.95
C VAL A 80 -1.60 -1.84 -3.51
N TYR A 81 -0.58 -2.52 -2.98
CA TYR A 81 -0.11 -2.34 -1.61
C TYR A 81 0.65 -1.04 -1.38
N PRO A 82 1.69 -0.65 -2.16
CA PRO A 82 2.33 0.65 -2.00
C PRO A 82 1.37 1.81 -2.30
N ILE A 83 0.46 1.69 -3.29
CA ILE A 83 -0.57 2.70 -3.54
C ILE A 83 -1.49 2.86 -2.33
N ASN A 84 -1.94 1.74 -1.78
CA ASN A 84 -2.79 1.74 -0.60
C ASN A 84 -2.05 2.28 0.64
N PHE A 85 -0.77 1.95 0.82
CA PHE A 85 0.06 2.49 1.89
C PHE A 85 0.13 4.02 1.83
N ALA A 86 0.39 4.59 0.64
CA ALA A 86 0.39 6.03 0.44
C ALA A 86 -0.98 6.66 0.73
N SER A 87 -2.07 6.07 0.20
CA SER A 87 -3.42 6.63 0.42
C SER A 87 -3.90 6.51 1.87
N MET A 88 -3.45 5.50 2.61
CA MET A 88 -3.74 5.39 4.05
C MET A 88 -3.12 6.53 4.87
N VAL A 89 -2.00 7.09 4.41
CA VAL A 89 -1.26 8.15 5.11
C VAL A 89 -1.64 9.53 4.58
N LEU A 90 -1.72 9.69 3.25
CA LEU A 90 -1.91 10.98 2.59
C LEU A 90 -3.36 11.27 2.21
N GLY A 91 -4.27 10.29 2.37
CA GLY A 91 -5.67 10.40 1.98
C GLY A 91 -5.93 9.94 0.56
N ASP A 92 -7.15 10.11 0.08
CA ASP A 92 -7.65 9.61 -1.19
C ASP A 92 -7.76 10.68 -2.30
N LYS A 93 -7.48 11.94 -1.96
CA LYS A 93 -7.59 13.06 -2.89
C LYS A 93 -6.30 13.26 -3.68
N VAL A 94 -6.17 12.50 -4.77
CA VAL A 94 -5.04 12.56 -5.69
C VAL A 94 -5.26 13.67 -6.70
N LYS A 95 -4.27 14.56 -6.89
CA LYS A 95 -4.26 15.67 -7.86
C LYS A 95 -3.60 15.32 -9.18
N ASP A 96 -2.50 14.55 -9.14
CA ASP A 96 -1.74 14.16 -10.33
C ASP A 96 -1.05 12.82 -10.12
N VAL A 97 -0.87 12.07 -11.21
CA VAL A 97 -0.14 10.80 -11.25
C VAL A 97 0.77 10.76 -12.46
N LYS A 98 2.03 10.42 -12.24
CA LYS A 98 3.00 10.09 -13.28
C LYS A 98 3.51 8.68 -13.05
N ALA A 99 3.53 7.87 -14.09
CA ALA A 99 4.03 6.50 -14.00
C ALA A 99 4.84 6.12 -15.23
N THR A 100 5.78 5.21 -15.01
CA THR A 100 6.50 4.52 -16.07
C THR A 100 6.54 3.04 -15.72
N ALA A 101 6.47 2.17 -16.75
CA ALA A 101 6.41 0.74 -16.58
C ALA A 101 7.26 0.00 -17.61
N ILE A 102 7.75 -1.18 -17.20
CA ILE A 102 8.34 -2.14 -18.12
C ILE A 102 7.32 -3.24 -18.36
N PHE A 103 7.03 -3.50 -19.64
CA PHE A 103 6.06 -4.51 -20.07
C PHE A 103 6.75 -5.77 -20.60
N GLN A 104 6.14 -6.93 -20.33
CA GLN A 104 6.51 -8.22 -20.90
C GLN A 104 5.25 -9.02 -21.17
N ASN A 105 5.10 -9.55 -22.39
CA ASN A 105 3.93 -10.34 -22.82
C ASN A 105 2.58 -9.64 -22.60
N GLY A 106 2.55 -8.30 -22.73
CA GLY A 106 1.33 -7.50 -22.59
C GLY A 106 0.90 -7.17 -21.17
N VAL A 107 1.70 -7.52 -20.17
CA VAL A 107 1.51 -7.14 -18.77
C VAL A 107 2.70 -6.33 -18.26
N ASP A 108 2.45 -5.43 -17.32
CA ASP A 108 3.50 -4.73 -16.58
C ASP A 108 4.23 -5.68 -15.63
N ILE A 109 5.55 -5.53 -15.54
CA ILE A 109 6.40 -6.38 -14.68
C ILE A 109 7.20 -5.57 -13.68
N LEU A 110 7.32 -4.27 -13.90
CA LEU A 110 7.99 -3.32 -13.01
C LEU A 110 7.40 -1.95 -13.25
N ASP A 111 6.96 -1.28 -12.18
CA ASP A 111 6.35 0.05 -12.22
C ASP A 111 7.02 1.00 -11.26
N SER A 112 7.14 2.27 -11.69
CA SER A 112 7.52 3.40 -10.86
C SER A 112 6.44 4.47 -10.97
N ILE A 113 5.91 4.93 -9.83
CA ILE A 113 4.73 5.78 -9.75
C ILE A 113 5.04 6.97 -8.84
N ALA A 114 4.76 8.18 -9.31
CA ALA A 114 4.75 9.40 -8.51
C ALA A 114 3.33 9.93 -8.44
N MET A 115 2.84 10.24 -7.22
CA MET A 115 1.50 10.73 -6.96
C MET A 115 1.55 12.03 -6.18
N VAL A 116 0.76 13.03 -6.59
CA VAL A 116 0.56 14.29 -5.87
C VAL A 116 -0.81 14.27 -5.22
N PHE A 117 -0.86 14.58 -3.93
CA PHE A 117 -2.07 14.64 -3.11
C PHE A 117 -2.46 16.07 -2.75
N GLU A 118 -3.67 16.29 -2.27
CA GLU A 118 -4.05 17.55 -1.65
C GLU A 118 -3.12 17.92 -0.48
N GLY A 119 -2.91 19.23 -0.27
CA GLY A 119 -2.00 19.75 0.77
C GLY A 119 -0.53 19.66 0.38
N ASP A 120 -0.23 19.63 -0.95
CA ASP A 120 1.12 19.64 -1.52
C ASP A 120 2.02 18.50 -1.00
N ARG A 121 1.41 17.33 -0.84
CA ARG A 121 2.06 16.10 -0.38
C ARG A 121 2.28 15.15 -1.55
N MET A 122 3.34 14.35 -1.48
CA MET A 122 3.75 13.47 -2.57
C MET A 122 4.03 12.06 -2.10
N ALA A 123 3.75 11.08 -2.98
CA ALA A 123 4.24 9.71 -2.82
C ALA A 123 5.08 9.29 -4.03
N THR A 124 6.15 8.53 -3.75
CA THR A 124 6.96 7.84 -4.76
C THR A 124 6.94 6.34 -4.47
N LEU A 125 6.42 5.57 -5.42
CA LEU A 125 6.10 4.17 -5.22
C LEU A 125 6.75 3.31 -6.30
N GLN A 126 7.09 2.07 -5.95
CA GLN A 126 7.60 1.08 -6.87
C GLN A 126 6.97 -0.28 -6.60
N CYS A 127 6.69 -1.04 -7.66
CA CYS A 127 6.28 -2.43 -7.55
C CYS A 127 6.84 -3.27 -8.69
N GLY A 128 7.02 -4.57 -8.45
CA GLY A 128 7.52 -5.46 -9.48
C GLY A 128 7.21 -6.92 -9.22
N ALA A 129 7.13 -7.70 -10.32
CA ALA A 129 6.78 -9.12 -10.31
C ALA A 129 7.98 -10.06 -10.56
N ARG A 130 9.17 -9.53 -10.81
CA ARG A 130 10.34 -10.34 -11.18
C ARG A 130 11.57 -10.18 -10.27
N GLU A 131 11.57 -9.19 -9.40
CA GLU A 131 12.65 -8.94 -8.43
C GLU A 131 12.13 -9.07 -6.99
N ILE A 132 13.06 -9.05 -6.05
CA ILE A 132 12.78 -8.95 -4.62
C ILE A 132 13.15 -7.53 -4.17
N SER A 133 12.26 -6.87 -3.41
CA SER A 133 12.54 -5.59 -2.78
C SER A 133 12.66 -5.71 -1.26
N ASP A 134 13.09 -4.64 -0.59
CA ASP A 134 13.09 -4.55 0.87
C ASP A 134 11.69 -4.39 1.47
N ARG A 135 10.68 -4.12 0.63
CA ARG A 135 9.27 -3.94 1.00
C ARG A 135 9.05 -2.85 2.03
N MET A 136 9.94 -1.85 2.03
CA MET A 136 9.94 -0.76 3.00
C MET A 136 8.91 0.31 2.62
N GLY A 137 8.24 0.85 3.64
CA GLY A 137 7.49 2.10 3.58
C GLY A 137 8.14 3.14 4.46
N SER A 138 8.32 4.37 3.96
CA SER A 138 8.82 5.49 4.74
C SER A 138 7.84 6.65 4.68
N ILE A 139 7.56 7.25 5.83
CA ILE A 139 6.67 8.40 6.01
C ILE A 139 7.52 9.55 6.52
N PHE A 140 7.64 10.62 5.74
CA PHE A 140 8.50 11.75 6.01
C PHE A 140 7.69 12.92 6.54
N GLY A 141 8.14 13.49 7.64
CA GLY A 141 7.56 14.66 8.25
C GLY A 141 8.57 15.78 8.46
N THR A 142 8.11 16.94 8.92
CA THR A 142 8.92 18.15 9.08
C THR A 142 9.88 18.10 10.27
N ARG A 143 9.72 17.13 11.20
CA ARG A 143 10.55 16.97 12.40
C ARG A 143 11.17 15.60 12.55
N GLY A 144 11.06 14.74 11.54
CA GLY A 144 11.59 13.40 11.55
C GLY A 144 10.87 12.52 10.53
N TYR A 145 11.09 11.23 10.60
CA TYR A 145 10.44 10.27 9.72
C TYR A 145 10.23 8.94 10.42
N MET A 146 9.34 8.11 9.88
CA MET A 146 9.20 6.72 10.32
C MET A 146 9.41 5.76 9.16
N GLN A 147 9.95 4.58 9.46
CA GLN A 147 10.09 3.45 8.56
C GLN A 147 9.20 2.30 9.02
N VAL A 148 8.44 1.75 8.08
CA VAL A 148 7.58 0.58 8.27
C VAL A 148 8.20 -0.56 7.51
N GLN A 149 8.77 -1.52 8.23
CA GLN A 149 9.38 -2.71 7.64
C GLN A 149 8.27 -3.63 7.10
N ASN A 150 8.37 -3.98 5.79
CA ASN A 150 7.42 -4.85 5.11
C ASN A 150 5.97 -4.32 5.09
N ILE A 151 5.69 -3.37 4.19
CA ILE A 151 4.36 -2.71 4.09
C ILE A 151 3.19 -3.67 3.88
N ASN A 152 3.45 -4.85 3.32
CA ASN A 152 2.45 -5.88 3.10
C ASN A 152 2.16 -6.71 4.36
N ASN A 153 3.15 -6.86 5.23
CA ASN A 153 3.04 -7.57 6.51
C ASN A 153 3.95 -6.89 7.53
N PRO A 154 3.60 -5.65 8.01
CA PRO A 154 4.48 -4.86 8.85
C PRO A 154 4.93 -5.60 10.10
N GLU A 155 6.22 -5.65 10.33
CA GLU A 155 6.84 -6.38 11.45
C GLU A 155 7.38 -5.40 12.50
N LYS A 156 7.86 -4.24 12.03
CA LYS A 156 8.49 -3.23 12.86
C LYS A 156 8.20 -1.83 12.31
N ILE A 157 7.96 -0.87 13.20
CA ILE A 157 7.91 0.56 12.88
C ILE A 157 9.01 1.24 13.68
N THR A 158 9.89 1.97 13.00
CA THR A 158 10.98 2.72 13.64
C THR A 158 10.83 4.20 13.35
N VAL A 159 10.97 5.04 14.36
CA VAL A 159 10.86 6.50 14.26
C VAL A 159 12.24 7.13 14.45
N PHE A 160 12.55 8.09 13.59
CA PHE A 160 13.81 8.81 13.57
C PHE A 160 13.58 10.32 13.69
N ASP A 161 14.47 11.00 14.38
CA ASP A 161 14.50 12.47 14.45
C ASP A 161 15.23 13.10 13.24
N THR A 162 15.44 14.43 13.29
CA THR A 162 16.14 15.20 12.27
C THR A 162 17.65 14.91 12.19
N GLU A 163 18.23 14.29 13.21
CA GLU A 163 19.64 13.86 13.24
C GLU A 163 19.81 12.39 12.85
N HIS A 164 18.72 11.75 12.33
CA HIS A 164 18.65 10.34 11.97
C HIS A 164 18.88 9.36 13.15
N LYS A 165 18.65 9.81 14.38
CA LYS A 165 18.68 8.95 15.55
C LYS A 165 17.34 8.24 15.71
N GLU A 166 17.38 6.94 16.02
CA GLU A 166 16.20 6.18 16.42
C GLU A 166 15.68 6.73 17.76
N VAL A 167 14.47 7.29 17.76
CA VAL A 167 13.81 7.83 18.97
C VAL A 167 12.72 6.90 19.50
N ALA A 168 12.18 6.01 18.65
CA ALA A 168 11.23 4.99 19.06
C ALA A 168 11.23 3.81 18.09
N SER A 169 10.89 2.64 18.61
CA SER A 169 10.74 1.42 17.82
C SER A 169 9.62 0.56 18.38
N TYR A 170 8.76 0.08 17.50
CA TYR A 170 7.56 -0.68 17.84
C TYR A 170 7.55 -1.99 17.06
N ALA A 171 7.47 -3.12 17.76
CA ALA A 171 7.17 -4.40 17.13
C ALA A 171 5.67 -4.48 16.84
N VAL A 172 5.31 -4.99 15.66
CA VAL A 172 3.92 -5.23 15.29
C VAL A 172 3.57 -6.68 15.60
N SER A 173 2.62 -6.88 16.50
CA SER A 173 2.15 -8.23 16.87
C SER A 173 0.95 -8.63 16.01
N TYR A 174 0.99 -9.85 15.45
CA TYR A 174 -0.05 -10.42 14.61
C TYR A 174 -0.83 -11.52 15.33
N THR A 175 -1.50 -11.22 16.41
CA THR A 175 -2.44 -12.18 16.96
C THR A 175 -3.78 -12.10 16.23
N HIS A 176 -4.11 -13.08 15.38
CA HIS A 176 -5.45 -13.46 14.90
C HIS A 176 -6.06 -12.88 13.60
N LEU A 177 -5.42 -12.02 12.78
CA LEU A 177 -6.08 -11.56 11.55
C LEU A 177 -6.24 -12.64 10.46
N ARG A 178 -5.34 -13.64 10.41
CA ARG A 178 -5.49 -14.78 9.46
C ARG A 178 -6.50 -15.83 9.88
N ALA A 179 -6.83 -15.93 11.16
CA ALA A 179 -7.79 -16.94 11.66
C ALA A 179 -9.25 -16.60 11.29
N HIS A 180 -9.58 -15.31 11.16
CA HIS A 180 -10.94 -14.90 10.80
C HIS A 180 -11.26 -14.98 9.31
N GLU A 181 -10.26 -14.99 8.42
CA GLU A 181 -10.50 -15.18 6.98
C GLU A 181 -10.83 -16.61 6.60
N THR A 182 -10.38 -17.59 7.36
CA THR A 182 -10.68 -19.02 7.09
C THR A 182 -12.05 -19.47 7.56
N ASP A 183 -12.65 -18.79 8.54
CA ASP A 183 -13.97 -19.13 9.06
C ASP A 183 -15.14 -18.58 8.22
N SER A 184 -14.87 -17.70 7.26
CA SER A 184 -15.91 -17.11 6.40
C SER A 184 -16.17 -17.89 5.09
N TYR A 185 -15.49 -19.02 4.88
CA TYR A 185 -15.65 -19.89 3.71
C TYR A 185 -16.22 -21.28 4.02
N LEU A 186 -16.83 -21.48 5.20
CA LEU A 186 -17.55 -22.72 5.54
C LEU A 186 -19.06 -22.50 5.59
#